data_6f5c53168b9b01470074ddca19e52cd6
#
_entry.id   6f5c53168b9b01470074ddca19e52cd6
#
_cell.length_a   1.000
_cell.length_b   1.000
_cell.length_c   1.000
_cell.angle_alpha   90.00
_cell.angle_beta   90.00
_cell.angle_gamma   90.00
#
_symmetry.space_group_name_H-M   'P 1'
#
loop_
_entity.id
_entity.type
_entity.pdbx_description
1 polymer ?
#
loop_
_entity_poly.entity_id
_entity_poly.type
_entity_poly.pdbx_seq_one_letter_code
_entity_poly.pdbx_strand_id
1 'polypeptide(L)'
;MKKLLGILFFFVFVISVNSKSLSEIEIKKIQNKNIEVIKFQVPDRKFPGKDDVLAQIHFPKDSNKKLPLIIHQHGSTRDGLKFNEWGGKTDEWGKRLVKKALERGYAIALLDSFYKRKLKPTDKEKFPNAVFISQELSYILSQDERFDKSKFFFTGFSYGASQVMKLQDERSAYNNIFKAAVAAEPSCNIVSIPYKSNTATLIIKGEESHYYPEACEYYFKMIKKMGNKIEYLSIPKVNHFFSLNGSITKGKAVNGCSNNIVIRYPKRKFKFADGTPTNKEEVLKKCYTTKAGKGRTREKLNEAIDLALNFIDKYNN
;
A
#
# COMPACT_ATOMS: atom_id res chain seq x y z
N MET A 1 34.49 -38.06 -10.89
CA MET A 1 33.84 -36.79 -10.60
C MET A 1 32.77 -36.51 -11.70
N LYS A 2 31.51 -36.82 -11.41
CA LYS A 2 30.39 -36.57 -12.34
C LYS A 2 29.75 -35.22 -11.95
N LYS A 3 29.83 -34.24 -12.85
CA LYS A 3 29.13 -32.98 -12.72
C LYS A 3 27.66 -33.22 -13.06
N LEU A 4 26.77 -33.08 -12.08
CA LEU A 4 25.33 -33.03 -12.31
C LEU A 4 24.98 -31.67 -12.86
N LEU A 5 24.57 -31.63 -14.12
CA LEU A 5 24.01 -30.44 -14.77
C LEU A 5 22.55 -30.34 -14.30
N GLY A 6 22.26 -29.33 -13.44
CA GLY A 6 20.90 -29.05 -13.04
C GLY A 6 20.14 -28.37 -14.19
N ILE A 7 19.16 -29.07 -14.74
CA ILE A 7 18.27 -28.55 -15.79
C ILE A 7 17.25 -27.62 -15.12
N LEU A 8 17.34 -26.34 -15.44
CA LEU A 8 16.41 -25.31 -15.02
C LEU A 8 15.14 -25.41 -15.88
N PHE A 9 14.06 -25.96 -15.33
CA PHE A 9 12.77 -25.97 -16.02
C PHE A 9 12.12 -24.60 -15.95
N PHE A 10 12.05 -23.91 -17.09
CA PHE A 10 11.20 -22.74 -17.27
C PHE A 10 9.77 -23.22 -17.56
N PHE A 11 8.86 -23.04 -16.63
CA PHE A 11 7.44 -23.15 -16.92
C PHE A 11 6.91 -21.79 -17.39
N VAL A 12 6.70 -21.66 -18.69
CA VAL A 12 5.93 -20.57 -19.26
C VAL A 12 4.47 -21.03 -19.29
N PHE A 13 3.66 -20.56 -18.36
CA PHE A 13 2.21 -20.75 -18.45
C PHE A 13 1.61 -19.70 -19.37
N VAL A 14 1.21 -20.09 -20.56
CA VAL A 14 0.38 -19.29 -21.45
C VAL A 14 -1.08 -19.64 -21.15
N ILE A 15 -1.76 -18.77 -20.39
CA ILE A 15 -3.22 -18.89 -20.22
C ILE A 15 -3.87 -17.99 -21.25
N SER A 16 -4.51 -18.60 -22.24
CA SER A 16 -5.32 -17.87 -23.23
C SER A 16 -6.68 -17.55 -22.64
N VAL A 17 -6.94 -16.27 -22.35
CA VAL A 17 -8.26 -15.75 -22.06
C VAL A 17 -8.50 -14.50 -22.92
N ASN A 18 -9.65 -14.44 -23.58
CA ASN A 18 -10.05 -13.42 -24.54
C ASN A 18 -9.73 -11.98 -24.16
N SER A 19 -8.99 -11.33 -25.05
CA SER A 19 -8.88 -9.90 -25.33
C SER A 19 -8.59 -8.93 -24.18
N LYS A 20 -7.43 -9.09 -23.52
CA LYS A 20 -6.48 -8.04 -23.13
C LYS A 20 -5.16 -8.75 -23.00
N SER A 21 -4.15 -8.37 -23.77
CA SER A 21 -2.83 -9.01 -23.73
C SER A 21 -2.36 -9.17 -22.29
N LEU A 22 -2.36 -10.41 -21.79
CA LEU A 22 -1.77 -10.75 -20.51
C LEU A 22 -0.31 -10.31 -20.53
N SER A 23 0.08 -9.54 -19.55
CA SER A 23 1.45 -9.16 -19.29
C SER A 23 2.29 -10.41 -19.09
N GLU A 24 3.50 -10.44 -19.62
CA GLU A 24 4.46 -11.50 -19.32
C GLU A 24 4.67 -11.56 -17.80
N ILE A 25 4.40 -12.74 -17.23
CA ILE A 25 4.60 -12.98 -15.80
C ILE A 25 5.79 -13.91 -15.65
N GLU A 26 6.83 -13.44 -14.96
CA GLU A 26 7.98 -14.24 -14.60
C GLU A 26 7.94 -14.53 -13.10
N ILE A 27 8.06 -15.79 -12.71
CA ILE A 27 8.09 -16.23 -11.31
C ILE A 27 9.40 -16.93 -11.02
N LYS A 28 10.11 -16.49 -9.96
CA LYS A 28 11.28 -17.18 -9.42
C LYS A 28 11.00 -17.67 -8.02
N LYS A 29 11.11 -18.95 -7.82
CA LYS A 29 11.10 -19.61 -6.50
C LYS A 29 12.49 -19.55 -5.89
N ILE A 30 12.60 -19.08 -4.66
CA ILE A 30 13.87 -19.00 -3.95
C ILE A 30 14.17 -20.34 -3.29
N GLN A 31 15.23 -20.99 -3.74
CA GLN A 31 15.63 -22.31 -3.27
C GLN A 31 15.79 -22.33 -1.73
N ASN A 32 15.27 -23.38 -1.10
CA ASN A 32 15.29 -23.58 0.35
C ASN A 32 14.60 -22.48 1.18
N LYS A 33 13.75 -21.65 0.57
CA LYS A 33 12.95 -20.62 1.25
C LYS A 33 11.50 -20.69 0.77
N ASN A 34 10.58 -20.41 1.67
CA ASN A 34 9.17 -20.25 1.31
C ASN A 34 8.93 -18.85 0.73
N ILE A 35 9.66 -18.51 -0.34
CA ILE A 35 9.66 -17.19 -0.96
C ILE A 35 9.59 -17.36 -2.48
N GLU A 36 8.74 -16.56 -3.11
CA GLU A 36 8.68 -16.40 -4.55
C GLU A 36 8.81 -14.92 -4.90
N VAL A 37 9.45 -14.59 -6.01
CA VAL A 37 9.44 -13.23 -6.56
C VAL A 37 8.78 -13.25 -7.92
N ILE A 38 7.77 -12.40 -8.08
CA ILE A 38 7.00 -12.26 -9.32
C ILE A 38 7.39 -10.93 -9.96
N LYS A 39 7.72 -10.99 -11.23
CA LYS A 39 7.84 -9.83 -12.11
C LYS A 39 6.68 -9.85 -13.10
N PHE A 40 5.97 -8.76 -13.21
CA PHE A 40 4.81 -8.62 -14.08
C PHE A 40 4.73 -7.20 -14.64
N GLN A 41 4.03 -7.04 -15.74
CA GLN A 41 3.87 -5.75 -16.39
C GLN A 41 2.47 -5.21 -16.15
N VAL A 42 2.37 -3.92 -15.92
CA VAL A 42 1.09 -3.21 -15.81
C VAL A 42 1.06 -2.02 -16.77
N PRO A 43 -0.09 -1.71 -17.37
CA PRO A 43 -0.24 -0.47 -18.11
C PRO A 43 -0.15 0.70 -17.14
N ASP A 44 0.79 1.62 -17.36
CA ASP A 44 0.80 2.86 -16.61
C ASP A 44 -0.20 3.84 -17.20
N ARG A 45 -1.21 4.22 -16.41
CA ARG A 45 -2.22 5.18 -16.85
C ARG A 45 -1.70 6.62 -16.94
N LYS A 46 -0.54 6.91 -16.38
CA LYS A 46 0.09 8.24 -16.41
C LYS A 46 1.10 8.39 -17.53
N PHE A 47 1.72 7.30 -17.94
CA PHE A 47 2.78 7.29 -18.93
C PHE A 47 2.46 6.24 -20.00
N PRO A 48 2.70 6.52 -21.28
CA PRO A 48 2.51 5.52 -22.32
C PRO A 48 3.49 4.37 -22.15
N GLY A 49 2.97 3.15 -22.22
CA GLY A 49 3.77 1.92 -22.12
C GLY A 49 3.31 1.01 -20.98
N LYS A 50 4.02 -0.10 -20.85
CA LYS A 50 3.88 -1.04 -19.74
C LYS A 50 5.11 -0.93 -18.86
N ASP A 51 4.91 -0.88 -17.54
CA ASP A 51 6.00 -0.87 -16.58
C ASP A 51 6.16 -2.21 -15.89
N ASP A 52 7.41 -2.64 -15.75
CA ASP A 52 7.75 -3.79 -14.93
C ASP A 52 7.52 -3.45 -13.44
N VAL A 53 6.88 -4.37 -12.75
CA VAL A 53 6.61 -4.30 -11.31
C VAL A 53 7.09 -5.60 -10.66
N LEU A 54 7.51 -5.52 -9.41
CA LEU A 54 7.91 -6.69 -8.64
C LEU A 54 7.01 -6.88 -7.42
N ALA A 55 6.75 -8.15 -7.10
CA ALA A 55 6.23 -8.53 -5.81
C ALA A 55 7.06 -9.70 -5.25
N GLN A 56 7.44 -9.62 -3.97
CA GLN A 56 8.03 -10.75 -3.26
C GLN A 56 6.99 -11.33 -2.31
N ILE A 57 6.68 -12.62 -2.50
CA ILE A 57 5.69 -13.34 -1.72
C ILE A 57 6.41 -14.24 -0.73
N HIS A 58 5.99 -14.14 0.52
CA HIS A 58 6.41 -15.04 1.60
C HIS A 58 5.25 -15.93 2.00
N PHE A 59 5.52 -17.21 2.13
CA PHE A 59 4.54 -18.21 2.53
C PHE A 59 4.79 -18.71 3.95
N PRO A 60 3.74 -18.96 4.75
CA PRO A 60 3.90 -19.63 6.03
C PRO A 60 4.43 -21.06 5.81
N LYS A 61 5.03 -21.62 6.86
CA LYS A 61 5.44 -23.03 6.83
C LYS A 61 4.19 -23.93 6.95
N ASP A 62 4.20 -25.02 6.22
CA ASP A 62 3.29 -26.15 6.40
C ASP A 62 1.79 -25.82 6.38
N SER A 63 1.31 -25.15 5.32
CA SER A 63 -0.12 -24.91 5.14
C SER A 63 -0.75 -25.92 4.17
N ASN A 64 -1.66 -26.75 4.70
CA ASN A 64 -2.52 -27.66 3.91
C ASN A 64 -3.84 -27.00 3.50
N LYS A 65 -4.04 -25.73 3.80
CA LYS A 65 -5.26 -24.96 3.49
C LYS A 65 -4.93 -23.82 2.52
N LYS A 66 -5.94 -23.37 1.79
CA LYS A 66 -5.81 -22.12 1.02
C LYS A 66 -5.48 -20.97 1.94
N LEU A 67 -4.49 -20.17 1.56
CA LEU A 67 -3.92 -19.11 2.37
C LEU A 67 -4.66 -17.79 2.19
N PRO A 68 -5.00 -17.10 3.28
CA PRO A 68 -5.33 -15.68 3.20
C PRO A 68 -4.08 -14.90 2.78
N LEU A 69 -4.27 -13.84 2.00
CA LEU A 69 -3.17 -13.05 1.42
C LEU A 69 -3.24 -11.60 1.86
N ILE A 70 -2.12 -11.08 2.38
CA ILE A 70 -1.93 -9.66 2.59
C ILE A 70 -1.03 -9.12 1.47
N ILE A 71 -1.49 -8.12 0.72
CA ILE A 71 -0.64 -7.34 -0.19
C ILE A 71 -0.22 -6.07 0.53
N HIS A 72 1.09 -5.80 0.57
CA HIS A 72 1.63 -4.61 1.19
C HIS A 72 2.30 -3.69 0.16
N GLN A 73 1.85 -2.44 0.09
CA GLN A 73 2.48 -1.37 -0.69
C GLN A 73 3.37 -0.51 0.20
N HIS A 74 4.64 -0.43 -0.16
CA HIS A 74 5.65 0.34 0.55
C HIS A 74 5.39 1.86 0.59
N GLY A 75 5.99 2.54 1.56
CA GLY A 75 6.17 3.98 1.56
C GLY A 75 7.20 4.45 0.53
N SER A 76 7.36 5.75 0.37
CA SER A 76 8.22 6.31 -0.69
C SER A 76 9.73 6.05 -0.51
N THR A 77 10.20 5.71 0.68
CA THR A 77 11.63 5.49 0.98
C THR A 77 12.13 4.09 0.62
N ARG A 78 11.31 3.07 0.77
CA ARG A 78 11.67 1.65 0.52
C ARG A 78 12.97 1.23 1.21
N ASP A 79 13.12 1.58 2.49
CA ASP A 79 14.35 1.44 3.27
C ASP A 79 14.42 0.15 4.12
N GLY A 80 13.45 -0.77 3.95
CA GLY A 80 13.29 -1.94 4.81
C GLY A 80 14.02 -3.19 4.35
N LEU A 81 13.60 -3.78 3.25
CA LEU A 81 14.06 -5.07 2.76
C LEU A 81 14.33 -5.02 1.25
N LYS A 82 15.47 -5.56 0.84
CA LYS A 82 15.73 -5.92 -0.57
C LYS A 82 15.09 -7.27 -0.89
N PHE A 83 14.49 -7.37 -2.07
CA PHE A 83 13.97 -8.65 -2.58
C PHE A 83 15.12 -9.57 -2.98
N ASN A 84 14.84 -10.85 -2.93
CA ASN A 84 15.82 -11.90 -3.22
C ASN A 84 16.25 -11.89 -4.70
N GLU A 85 15.35 -11.44 -5.59
CA GLU A 85 15.61 -11.37 -7.02
C GLU A 85 15.34 -9.98 -7.58
N TRP A 86 15.96 -9.67 -8.70
CA TRP A 86 15.80 -8.46 -9.51
C TRP A 86 15.97 -7.12 -8.77
N GLY A 87 16.36 -7.12 -7.48
CA GLY A 87 16.70 -5.90 -6.74
C GLY A 87 15.49 -5.05 -6.32
N GLY A 88 14.29 -5.61 -6.25
CA GLY A 88 13.12 -4.95 -5.68
C GLY A 88 13.30 -4.59 -4.21
N LYS A 89 12.45 -3.74 -3.67
CA LYS A 89 12.55 -3.24 -2.28
C LYS A 89 11.17 -2.98 -1.68
N THR A 90 11.09 -3.11 -0.36
CA THR A 90 9.98 -2.61 0.45
C THR A 90 10.49 -1.71 1.58
N ASP A 91 9.58 -1.13 2.34
CA ASP A 91 9.90 -0.31 3.52
C ASP A 91 10.06 -1.16 4.80
N GLU A 92 10.44 -0.52 5.90
CA GLU A 92 10.61 -1.20 7.19
C GLU A 92 9.28 -1.72 7.76
N TRP A 93 8.16 -1.06 7.46
CA TRP A 93 6.83 -1.57 7.82
C TRP A 93 6.60 -2.94 7.19
N GLY A 94 6.72 -3.04 5.85
CA GLY A 94 6.57 -4.28 5.11
C GLY A 94 7.52 -5.38 5.57
N LYS A 95 8.81 -5.03 5.82
CA LYS A 95 9.79 -5.98 6.35
C LYS A 95 9.36 -6.60 7.67
N ARG A 96 8.81 -5.80 8.61
CA ARG A 96 8.38 -6.31 9.92
C ARG A 96 7.05 -7.02 9.85
N LEU A 97 6.17 -6.57 8.97
CA LEU A 97 4.87 -7.19 8.75
C LEU A 97 5.03 -8.66 8.31
N VAL A 98 6.07 -8.99 7.50
CA VAL A 98 6.33 -10.37 7.03
C VAL A 98 6.31 -11.36 8.19
N LYS A 99 7.17 -11.17 9.19
CA LYS A 99 7.29 -12.14 10.30
C LYS A 99 5.96 -12.35 11.01
N LYS A 100 5.31 -11.25 11.40
CA LYS A 100 4.05 -11.29 12.18
C LYS A 100 2.87 -11.85 11.37
N ALA A 101 2.81 -11.57 10.06
CA ALA A 101 1.79 -12.13 9.18
C ALA A 101 1.95 -13.64 9.01
N LEU A 102 3.17 -14.11 8.78
CA LEU A 102 3.46 -15.54 8.67
C LEU A 102 3.14 -16.30 9.95
N GLU A 103 3.44 -15.75 11.12
CA GLU A 103 3.10 -16.33 12.43
C GLU A 103 1.59 -16.47 12.65
N ARG A 104 0.77 -15.65 11.95
CA ARG A 104 -0.70 -15.73 11.98
C ARG A 104 -1.29 -16.54 10.79
N GLY A 105 -0.44 -17.18 9.99
CA GLY A 105 -0.86 -18.04 8.88
C GLY A 105 -1.23 -17.31 7.59
N TYR A 106 -0.90 -16.01 7.47
CA TYR A 106 -1.09 -15.28 6.22
C TYR A 106 0.11 -15.48 5.28
N ALA A 107 -0.16 -15.63 4.01
CA ALA A 107 0.84 -15.29 2.99
C ALA A 107 0.90 -13.76 2.86
N ILE A 108 2.09 -13.24 2.52
CA ILE A 108 2.27 -11.81 2.33
C ILE A 108 3.04 -11.51 1.05
N ALA A 109 2.48 -10.65 0.21
CA ALA A 109 3.10 -10.13 -1.00
C ALA A 109 3.56 -8.69 -0.76
N LEU A 110 4.86 -8.46 -0.79
CA LEU A 110 5.48 -7.14 -0.72
C LEU A 110 5.57 -6.58 -2.13
N LEU A 111 4.79 -5.54 -2.43
CA LEU A 111 4.72 -4.94 -3.77
C LEU A 111 5.73 -3.80 -3.90
N ASP A 112 6.64 -3.87 -4.90
CA ASP A 112 7.51 -2.77 -5.31
C ASP A 112 6.98 -2.10 -6.58
N SER A 113 6.08 -1.14 -6.41
CA SER A 113 5.55 -0.35 -7.51
C SER A 113 6.53 0.69 -8.07
N PHE A 114 7.69 0.88 -7.43
CA PHE A 114 8.75 1.79 -7.88
C PHE A 114 9.90 1.07 -8.60
N TYR A 115 9.78 -0.21 -8.84
CA TYR A 115 10.81 -0.98 -9.54
C TYR A 115 11.20 -0.32 -10.87
N LYS A 116 12.50 -0.20 -11.14
CA LYS A 116 13.10 0.49 -12.29
C LYS A 116 12.79 1.99 -12.45
N ARG A 117 11.89 2.58 -11.67
CA ARG A 117 11.45 3.98 -11.85
C ARG A 117 12.41 5.02 -11.29
N LYS A 118 13.45 4.65 -10.54
CA LYS A 118 14.45 5.55 -9.91
C LYS A 118 13.83 6.75 -9.16
N LEU A 119 12.68 6.56 -8.54
CA LEU A 119 11.93 7.62 -7.86
C LEU A 119 12.51 7.93 -6.48
N LYS A 120 12.58 9.25 -6.17
CA LYS A 120 12.89 9.79 -4.84
C LYS A 120 11.60 10.09 -4.08
N PRO A 121 11.61 10.17 -2.74
CA PRO A 121 10.44 10.56 -1.93
C PRO A 121 9.85 11.92 -2.30
N THR A 122 10.62 12.80 -2.94
CA THR A 122 10.20 14.12 -3.42
C THR A 122 9.46 14.09 -4.74
N ASP A 123 9.58 13.02 -5.53
CA ASP A 123 9.04 12.91 -6.90
C ASP A 123 7.54 12.54 -6.91
N LYS A 124 6.76 13.10 -5.98
CA LYS A 124 5.34 12.70 -5.73
C LYS A 124 4.46 12.73 -6.98
N GLU A 125 4.72 13.63 -7.92
CA GLU A 125 3.97 13.75 -9.18
C GLU A 125 4.18 12.52 -10.11
N LYS A 126 5.33 11.86 -9.98
CA LYS A 126 5.73 10.71 -10.78
C LYS A 126 5.32 9.37 -10.15
N PHE A 127 4.75 9.39 -8.95
CA PHE A 127 4.37 8.14 -8.28
C PHE A 127 3.29 7.40 -9.06
N PRO A 128 3.43 6.08 -9.26
CA PRO A 128 2.46 5.27 -9.97
C PRO A 128 1.13 5.17 -9.23
N ASN A 129 0.11 4.62 -9.87
CA ASN A 129 -1.15 4.31 -9.23
C ASN A 129 -1.10 2.91 -8.58
N ALA A 130 -0.47 2.80 -7.39
CA ALA A 130 -0.20 1.49 -6.80
C ALA A 130 -1.46 0.76 -6.32
N VAL A 131 -2.60 1.43 -6.10
CA VAL A 131 -3.86 0.72 -5.86
C VAL A 131 -4.26 -0.09 -7.09
N PHE A 132 -4.11 0.43 -8.29
CA PHE A 132 -4.34 -0.31 -9.53
C PHE A 132 -3.37 -1.48 -9.67
N ILE A 133 -2.07 -1.25 -9.41
CA ILE A 133 -1.05 -2.30 -9.48
C ILE A 133 -1.33 -3.42 -8.47
N SER A 134 -1.78 -3.08 -7.25
CA SER A 134 -2.14 -4.09 -6.24
C SER A 134 -3.33 -4.94 -6.66
N GLN A 135 -4.23 -4.41 -7.45
CA GLN A 135 -5.39 -5.14 -7.99
C GLN A 135 -5.01 -6.07 -9.13
N GLU A 136 -4.14 -5.62 -10.03
CA GLU A 136 -3.57 -6.50 -11.06
C GLU A 136 -2.82 -7.66 -10.40
N LEU A 137 -2.03 -7.40 -9.35
CA LEU A 137 -1.38 -8.46 -8.57
C LEU A 137 -2.42 -9.37 -7.90
N SER A 138 -3.48 -8.82 -7.32
CA SER A 138 -4.55 -9.61 -6.71
C SER A 138 -5.23 -10.52 -7.74
N TYR A 139 -5.48 -10.01 -8.94
CA TYR A 139 -6.03 -10.81 -10.02
C TYR A 139 -5.11 -11.96 -10.42
N ILE A 140 -3.81 -11.69 -10.61
CA ILE A 140 -2.80 -12.70 -10.91
C ILE A 140 -2.80 -13.80 -9.82
N LEU A 141 -2.73 -13.39 -8.54
CA LEU A 141 -2.65 -14.32 -7.42
C LEU A 141 -3.98 -15.04 -7.14
N SER A 142 -5.11 -14.51 -7.56
CA SER A 142 -6.40 -15.19 -7.46
C SER A 142 -6.54 -16.41 -8.37
N GLN A 143 -5.66 -16.55 -9.37
CA GLN A 143 -5.58 -17.72 -10.24
C GLN A 143 -4.71 -18.85 -9.65
N ASP A 144 -3.96 -18.59 -8.60
CA ASP A 144 -3.14 -19.55 -7.89
C ASP A 144 -3.97 -20.24 -6.80
N GLU A 145 -4.13 -21.56 -6.92
CA GLU A 145 -4.97 -22.37 -6.03
C GLU A 145 -4.50 -22.39 -4.57
N ARG A 146 -3.28 -21.96 -4.30
CA ARG A 146 -2.74 -21.83 -2.95
C ARG A 146 -3.43 -20.73 -2.14
N PHE A 147 -4.09 -19.76 -2.78
CA PHE A 147 -4.73 -18.64 -2.10
C PHE A 147 -6.25 -18.76 -2.00
N ASP A 148 -6.79 -18.29 -0.89
CA ASP A 148 -8.21 -18.04 -0.74
C ASP A 148 -8.53 -16.62 -1.28
N LYS A 149 -9.04 -16.57 -2.52
CA LYS A 149 -9.38 -15.30 -3.19
C LYS A 149 -10.46 -14.47 -2.48
N SER A 150 -11.21 -15.06 -1.56
CA SER A 150 -12.17 -14.33 -0.72
C SER A 150 -11.52 -13.66 0.49
N LYS A 151 -10.23 -13.93 0.75
CA LYS A 151 -9.45 -13.47 1.91
C LYS A 151 -8.20 -12.71 1.48
N PHE A 152 -8.40 -11.73 0.60
CA PHE A 152 -7.35 -10.81 0.19
C PHE A 152 -7.48 -9.49 0.97
N PHE A 153 -6.33 -9.02 1.47
CA PHE A 153 -6.20 -7.82 2.29
C PHE A 153 -5.15 -6.88 1.69
N PHE A 154 -5.33 -5.58 1.91
CA PHE A 154 -4.39 -4.60 1.39
C PHE A 154 -3.86 -3.71 2.52
N THR A 155 -2.54 -3.55 2.62
CA THR A 155 -1.91 -2.68 3.59
C THR A 155 -0.95 -1.71 2.91
N GLY A 156 -0.74 -0.55 3.52
CA GLY A 156 0.24 0.38 3.03
C GLY A 156 0.69 1.37 4.10
N PHE A 157 1.95 1.83 3.96
CA PHE A 157 2.52 2.86 4.79
C PHE A 157 2.77 4.14 3.97
N SER A 158 2.48 5.32 4.53
CA SER A 158 2.77 6.61 3.90
C SER A 158 2.17 6.73 2.47
N TYR A 159 2.99 6.71 1.42
CA TYR A 159 2.51 6.63 0.04
C TYR A 159 1.58 5.42 -0.16
N GLY A 160 1.98 4.24 0.33
CA GLY A 160 1.13 3.04 0.28
C GLY A 160 -0.20 3.23 1.01
N ALA A 161 -0.20 3.88 2.17
CA ALA A 161 -1.42 4.21 2.90
C ALA A 161 -2.35 5.14 2.10
N SER A 162 -1.78 6.11 1.38
CA SER A 162 -2.55 6.97 0.48
C SER A 162 -3.16 6.19 -0.70
N GLN A 163 -2.53 5.07 -1.11
CA GLN A 163 -3.11 4.17 -2.11
C GLN A 163 -4.25 3.33 -1.52
N VAL A 164 -4.13 2.86 -0.27
CA VAL A 164 -5.21 2.20 0.45
C VAL A 164 -6.44 3.12 0.54
N MET A 165 -6.25 4.39 0.89
CA MET A 165 -7.36 5.34 0.99
C MET A 165 -8.11 5.56 -0.32
N LYS A 166 -7.51 5.27 -1.48
CA LYS A 166 -8.20 5.32 -2.78
C LYS A 166 -9.29 4.25 -2.94
N LEU A 167 -9.31 3.22 -2.11
CA LEU A 167 -10.43 2.27 -2.06
C LEU A 167 -11.72 2.94 -1.57
N GLN A 168 -11.61 4.12 -0.98
CA GLN A 168 -12.73 4.96 -0.54
C GLN A 168 -13.06 6.10 -1.54
N ASP A 169 -12.34 6.18 -2.67
CA ASP A 169 -12.56 7.19 -3.72
C ASP A 169 -13.72 6.77 -4.65
N GLU A 170 -14.73 7.61 -4.84
CA GLU A 170 -15.86 7.32 -5.71
C GLU A 170 -15.50 6.92 -7.15
N ARG A 171 -14.32 7.38 -7.61
CA ARG A 171 -13.80 7.06 -8.95
C ARG A 171 -13.10 5.72 -9.04
N SER A 172 -12.94 5.04 -7.91
CA SER A 172 -12.28 3.74 -7.85
C SER A 172 -13.26 2.64 -8.25
N ALA A 173 -13.05 2.03 -9.41
CA ALA A 173 -13.80 0.84 -9.84
C ALA A 173 -13.49 -0.44 -9.01
N TYR A 174 -12.83 -0.28 -7.86
CA TYR A 174 -12.04 -1.33 -7.22
C TYR A 174 -12.58 -1.78 -5.86
N ASN A 175 -13.85 -1.55 -5.62
CA ASN A 175 -14.45 -1.60 -4.28
C ASN A 175 -14.61 -2.98 -3.66
N ASN A 176 -14.28 -4.08 -4.35
CA ASN A 176 -14.68 -5.42 -3.88
C ASN A 176 -13.56 -6.47 -3.89
N ILE A 177 -12.32 -6.09 -4.22
CA ILE A 177 -11.22 -7.06 -4.31
C ILE A 177 -10.67 -7.39 -2.92
N PHE A 178 -10.57 -6.37 -2.06
CA PHE A 178 -10.02 -6.54 -0.72
C PHE A 178 -11.13 -6.59 0.32
N LYS A 179 -11.12 -7.61 1.18
CA LYS A 179 -12.07 -7.78 2.28
C LYS A 179 -11.86 -6.73 3.37
N ALA A 180 -10.59 -6.45 3.67
CA ALA A 180 -10.21 -5.34 4.55
C ALA A 180 -8.87 -4.71 4.11
N ALA A 181 -8.64 -3.47 4.55
CA ALA A 181 -7.43 -2.74 4.23
C ALA A 181 -6.94 -1.87 5.39
N VAL A 182 -5.62 -1.65 5.48
CA VAL A 182 -5.01 -0.82 6.53
C VAL A 182 -4.15 0.28 5.92
N ALA A 183 -4.50 1.52 6.22
CA ALA A 183 -3.77 2.72 5.84
C ALA A 183 -2.97 3.25 7.04
N ALA A 184 -1.67 2.95 7.09
CA ALA A 184 -0.78 3.44 8.13
C ALA A 184 -0.10 4.74 7.69
N GLU A 185 -0.34 5.82 8.41
CA GLU A 185 0.21 7.16 8.12
C GLU A 185 -0.20 7.76 6.76
N PRO A 186 -1.47 7.70 6.33
CA PRO A 186 -1.89 8.37 5.11
C PRO A 186 -1.79 9.90 5.22
N SER A 187 -1.67 10.57 4.08
CA SER A 187 -1.94 12.00 3.97
C SER A 187 -3.41 12.19 3.62
N CYS A 188 -4.15 12.93 4.43
CA CYS A 188 -5.57 13.18 4.24
C CYS A 188 -5.88 14.64 3.88
N ASN A 189 -4.88 15.45 3.58
CA ASN A 189 -5.04 16.88 3.33
C ASN A 189 -5.71 17.21 1.99
N ILE A 190 -5.53 16.33 1.00
CA ILE A 190 -6.20 16.42 -0.30
C ILE A 190 -6.83 15.04 -0.56
N VAL A 191 -8.13 14.98 -0.47
CA VAL A 191 -8.91 13.75 -0.60
C VAL A 191 -9.96 13.87 -1.69
N SER A 192 -10.49 12.74 -2.14
CA SER A 192 -11.68 12.73 -2.99
C SER A 192 -12.94 12.56 -2.16
N ILE A 193 -14.08 12.86 -2.74
CA ILE A 193 -15.37 12.51 -2.12
C ILE A 193 -15.38 11.02 -1.86
N PRO A 194 -15.72 10.58 -0.62
CA PRO A 194 -15.84 9.16 -0.33
C PRO A 194 -16.95 8.52 -1.15
N TYR A 195 -16.76 7.25 -1.46
CA TYR A 195 -17.73 6.42 -2.16
C TYR A 195 -18.15 5.24 -1.26
N LYS A 196 -19.29 4.62 -1.55
CA LYS A 196 -19.70 3.41 -0.86
C LYS A 196 -18.74 2.27 -1.20
N SER A 197 -18.02 1.79 -0.20
CA SER A 197 -17.01 0.73 -0.31
C SER A 197 -17.40 -0.45 0.56
N ASN A 198 -17.20 -1.67 0.05
CA ASN A 198 -17.35 -2.90 0.83
C ASN A 198 -16.06 -3.30 1.58
N THR A 199 -14.94 -2.65 1.26
CA THR A 199 -13.66 -2.89 1.92
C THR A 199 -13.68 -2.21 3.29
N ALA A 200 -13.63 -3.01 4.37
CA ALA A 200 -13.43 -2.47 5.70
C ALA A 200 -12.03 -1.82 5.79
N THR A 201 -11.93 -0.62 6.36
CA THR A 201 -10.67 0.11 6.35
C THR A 201 -10.29 0.58 7.74
N LEU A 202 -9.01 0.38 8.12
CA LEU A 202 -8.41 0.96 9.31
C LEU A 202 -7.44 2.07 8.91
N ILE A 203 -7.58 3.23 9.54
CA ILE A 203 -6.57 4.30 9.51
C ILE A 203 -5.75 4.22 10.79
N ILE A 204 -4.43 4.12 10.68
CA ILE A 204 -3.49 4.26 11.79
C ILE A 204 -2.72 5.55 11.62
N LYS A 205 -2.72 6.42 12.65
CA LYS A 205 -2.12 7.74 12.57
C LYS A 205 -1.30 8.06 13.82
N GLY A 206 -0.09 8.60 13.64
CA GLY A 206 0.70 9.14 14.75
C GLY A 206 0.21 10.51 15.16
N GLU A 207 0.08 10.78 16.46
CA GLU A 207 -0.38 12.07 16.99
C GLU A 207 0.53 13.23 16.61
N GLU A 208 1.84 12.97 16.45
CA GLU A 208 2.84 13.99 16.10
C GLU A 208 3.18 13.98 14.59
N SER A 209 2.34 13.36 13.76
CA SER A 209 2.57 13.30 12.33
C SER A 209 2.63 14.70 11.70
N HIS A 210 3.57 14.91 10.78
CA HIS A 210 3.60 16.13 10.00
C HIS A 210 2.51 16.19 8.92
N TYR A 211 1.86 15.08 8.62
CA TYR A 211 0.55 15.05 7.98
C TYR A 211 -0.49 15.09 9.09
N TYR A 212 -1.01 16.23 9.39
CA TYR A 212 -1.84 16.50 10.57
C TYR A 212 -2.95 15.45 10.78
N PRO A 213 -3.06 14.89 12.00
CA PRO A 213 -4.07 13.88 12.33
C PRO A 213 -5.50 14.36 12.08
N GLU A 214 -5.78 15.63 12.38
CA GLU A 214 -7.11 16.26 12.24
C GLU A 214 -7.65 16.15 10.80
N ALA A 215 -6.76 16.20 9.79
CA ALA A 215 -7.16 16.03 8.41
C ALA A 215 -7.67 14.59 8.15
N CYS A 216 -7.02 13.59 8.74
CA CYS A 216 -7.47 12.20 8.64
C CYS A 216 -8.73 11.95 9.46
N GLU A 217 -8.89 12.55 10.62
CA GLU A 217 -10.11 12.46 11.42
C GLU A 217 -11.31 13.06 10.68
N TYR A 218 -11.11 14.20 10.02
CA TYR A 218 -12.16 14.81 9.19
C TYR A 218 -12.56 13.84 8.05
N TYR A 219 -11.59 13.31 7.32
CA TYR A 219 -11.86 12.37 6.23
C TYR A 219 -12.49 11.07 6.72
N PHE A 220 -12.04 10.56 7.86
CA PHE A 220 -12.67 9.40 8.55
C PHE A 220 -14.16 9.66 8.80
N LYS A 221 -14.52 10.85 9.34
CA LYS A 221 -15.92 11.22 9.60
C LYS A 221 -16.73 11.26 8.31
N MET A 222 -16.15 11.79 7.21
CA MET A 222 -16.81 11.79 5.90
C MET A 222 -17.10 10.36 5.42
N ILE A 223 -16.11 9.46 5.47
CA ILE A 223 -16.23 8.06 5.05
C ILE A 223 -17.26 7.33 5.91
N LYS A 224 -17.24 7.53 7.22
CA LYS A 224 -18.19 6.93 8.17
C LYS A 224 -19.62 7.38 7.90
N LYS A 225 -19.82 8.67 7.56
CA LYS A 225 -21.14 9.23 7.18
C LYS A 225 -21.72 8.57 5.93
N MET A 226 -20.87 8.05 5.02
CA MET A 226 -21.31 7.26 3.86
C MET A 226 -21.75 5.84 4.22
N GLY A 227 -21.67 5.45 5.50
CA GLY A 227 -21.99 4.11 5.98
C GLY A 227 -20.93 3.05 5.65
N ASN A 228 -19.69 3.46 5.38
CA ASN A 228 -18.57 2.54 5.17
C ASN A 228 -18.05 1.99 6.50
N LYS A 229 -17.54 0.74 6.45
CA LYS A 229 -16.86 0.12 7.61
C LYS A 229 -15.47 0.73 7.72
N ILE A 230 -15.28 1.66 8.65
CA ILE A 230 -13.99 2.33 8.87
C ILE A 230 -13.71 2.49 10.36
N GLU A 231 -12.46 2.25 10.75
CA GLU A 231 -11.91 2.49 12.08
C GLU A 231 -10.75 3.49 11.99
N TYR A 232 -10.52 4.23 13.07
CA TYR A 232 -9.41 5.19 13.19
C TYR A 232 -8.70 4.94 14.52
N LEU A 233 -7.39 4.75 14.45
CA LEU A 233 -6.53 4.58 15.62
C LEU A 233 -5.42 5.63 15.62
N SER A 234 -5.26 6.31 16.74
CA SER A 234 -4.15 7.23 17.01
C SER A 234 -3.07 6.53 17.81
N ILE A 235 -1.81 6.70 17.40
CA ILE A 235 -0.65 6.19 18.13
C ILE A 235 0.01 7.38 18.84
N PRO A 236 0.04 7.38 20.20
CA PRO A 236 0.57 8.51 20.94
C PRO A 236 2.09 8.62 20.81
N LYS A 237 2.58 9.86 20.83
CA LYS A 237 4.02 10.20 20.87
C LYS A 237 4.82 9.71 19.68
N VAL A 238 4.20 9.51 18.51
CA VAL A 238 4.91 9.16 17.29
C VAL A 238 4.57 10.11 16.15
N ASN A 239 5.54 10.34 15.29
CA ASN A 239 5.40 11.12 14.06
C ASN A 239 5.38 10.20 12.83
N HIS A 240 5.19 10.78 11.66
CA HIS A 240 5.14 10.06 10.39
C HIS A 240 6.35 9.15 10.12
N PHE A 241 7.49 9.43 10.70
CA PHE A 241 8.75 8.74 10.42
C PHE A 241 9.05 7.60 11.37
N PHE A 242 8.14 7.24 12.26
CA PHE A 242 8.36 6.19 13.26
C PHE A 242 8.69 4.81 12.68
N SER A 243 8.39 4.56 11.40
CA SER A 243 8.72 3.31 10.69
C SER A 243 10.04 3.36 9.91
N LEU A 244 10.71 4.51 9.81
CA LEU A 244 11.93 4.61 9.01
C LEU A 244 13.15 4.04 9.71
N ASN A 245 14.11 3.54 8.93
CA ASN A 245 15.40 3.04 9.45
C ASN A 245 16.36 4.14 9.86
N GLY A 246 16.17 5.35 9.41
CA GLY A 246 16.99 6.52 9.72
C GLY A 246 16.20 7.64 10.37
N SER A 247 16.92 8.69 10.78
CA SER A 247 16.32 9.95 11.25
C SER A 247 16.08 10.87 10.07
N ILE A 248 14.95 11.56 10.08
CA ILE A 248 14.66 12.64 9.14
C ILE A 248 14.56 13.94 9.91
N THR A 249 15.41 14.89 9.56
CA THR A 249 15.46 16.20 10.23
C THR A 249 14.33 17.12 9.81
N LYS A 250 13.78 16.93 8.60
CA LYS A 250 12.65 17.73 8.07
C LYS A 250 11.74 16.89 7.19
N GLY A 251 10.49 16.75 7.58
CA GLY A 251 9.41 16.29 6.70
C GLY A 251 8.76 17.46 6.00
N LYS A 252 8.50 17.33 4.69
CA LYS A 252 7.78 18.33 3.89
C LYS A 252 6.42 17.78 3.48
N ALA A 253 5.36 18.53 3.75
CA ALA A 253 4.02 18.11 3.43
C ALA A 253 3.11 19.31 3.10
N VAL A 254 2.03 19.04 2.40
CA VAL A 254 0.92 19.98 2.20
C VAL A 254 -0.01 19.78 3.38
N ASN A 255 0.20 20.51 4.47
CA ASN A 255 -0.43 20.27 5.77
C ASN A 255 -1.09 21.46 6.45
N GLY A 256 -0.82 22.68 5.97
CA GLY A 256 -1.32 23.89 6.62
C GLY A 256 -2.84 24.01 6.67
N CYS A 257 -3.55 23.13 5.96
CA CYS A 257 -5.01 23.09 5.90
C CYS A 257 -5.62 22.03 6.82
N SER A 258 -5.05 21.70 7.96
CA SER A 258 -5.46 20.59 8.82
C SER A 258 -6.96 20.60 9.19
N ASN A 259 -7.51 21.75 9.53
CA ASN A 259 -8.92 21.91 9.89
C ASN A 259 -9.82 22.22 8.68
N ASN A 260 -9.24 22.43 7.50
CA ASN A 260 -9.93 22.77 6.28
C ASN A 260 -9.32 22.00 5.11
N ILE A 261 -9.50 20.68 5.12
CA ILE A 261 -8.93 19.79 4.10
C ILE A 261 -9.45 20.13 2.71
N VAL A 262 -8.69 19.77 1.70
CA VAL A 262 -9.07 19.98 0.31
C VAL A 262 -9.80 18.76 -0.22
N ILE A 263 -10.98 18.97 -0.75
CA ILE A 263 -11.82 17.94 -1.37
C ILE A 263 -11.74 18.11 -2.88
N ARG A 264 -11.35 17.03 -3.55
CA ARG A 264 -11.31 16.95 -5.00
C ARG A 264 -12.61 16.38 -5.54
N TYR A 265 -13.30 17.18 -6.32
CA TYR A 265 -14.53 16.83 -7.02
C TYR A 265 -14.25 16.32 -8.44
N PRO A 266 -15.23 15.71 -9.13
CA PRO A 266 -15.15 15.40 -10.55
C PRO A 266 -14.75 16.62 -11.39
N LYS A 267 -14.21 16.37 -12.60
CA LYS A 267 -13.73 17.42 -13.51
C LYS A 267 -12.61 18.32 -12.93
N ARG A 268 -11.78 17.75 -12.01
CA ARG A 268 -10.64 18.44 -11.37
C ARG A 268 -11.00 19.72 -10.61
N LYS A 269 -12.21 19.82 -10.12
CA LYS A 269 -12.61 20.91 -9.23
C LYS A 269 -12.10 20.63 -7.81
N PHE A 270 -11.63 21.64 -7.12
CA PHE A 270 -11.18 21.57 -5.74
C PHE A 270 -11.93 22.58 -4.89
N LYS A 271 -12.30 22.18 -3.68
CA LYS A 271 -12.85 23.05 -2.66
C LYS A 271 -12.22 22.70 -1.32
N PHE A 272 -12.09 23.67 -0.45
CA PHE A 272 -11.88 23.38 0.96
C PHE A 272 -13.12 22.74 1.58
N ALA A 273 -12.97 22.13 2.76
CA ALA A 273 -14.06 21.46 3.46
C ALA A 273 -15.22 22.42 3.83
N ASP A 274 -14.92 23.71 4.01
CA ASP A 274 -15.92 24.79 4.23
C ASP A 274 -16.69 25.18 2.95
N GLY A 275 -16.37 24.56 1.82
CA GLY A 275 -17.00 24.85 0.53
C GLY A 275 -16.30 25.91 -0.33
N THR A 276 -15.31 26.62 0.20
CA THR A 276 -14.55 27.66 -0.53
C THR A 276 -13.83 27.03 -1.74
N PRO A 277 -14.03 27.53 -2.97
CA PRO A 277 -13.29 27.06 -4.13
C PRO A 277 -11.77 27.28 -3.98
N THR A 278 -10.98 26.36 -4.50
CA THR A 278 -9.53 26.46 -4.51
C THR A 278 -8.93 25.76 -5.73
N ASN A 279 -7.64 25.86 -5.91
CA ASN A 279 -6.88 25.19 -6.95
C ASN A 279 -5.56 24.62 -6.39
N LYS A 280 -4.86 23.83 -7.21
CA LYS A 280 -3.62 23.19 -6.78
C LYS A 280 -2.54 24.18 -6.35
N GLU A 281 -2.39 25.29 -7.04
CA GLU A 281 -1.37 26.31 -6.75
C GLU A 281 -1.64 26.98 -5.42
N GLU A 282 -2.87 27.40 -5.19
CA GLU A 282 -3.30 28.00 -3.94
C GLU A 282 -3.12 27.05 -2.75
N VAL A 283 -3.49 25.78 -2.91
CA VAL A 283 -3.29 24.74 -1.89
C VAL A 283 -1.80 24.55 -1.57
N LEU A 284 -0.94 24.50 -2.57
CA LEU A 284 0.50 24.42 -2.33
C LEU A 284 1.04 25.65 -1.58
N LYS A 285 0.52 26.83 -1.87
CA LYS A 285 0.93 28.08 -1.21
C LYS A 285 0.44 28.16 0.24
N LYS A 286 -0.83 27.85 0.50
CA LYS A 286 -1.48 28.03 1.81
C LYS A 286 -1.26 26.84 2.76
N CYS A 287 -1.18 25.63 2.24
CA CYS A 287 -1.19 24.41 3.04
C CYS A 287 0.18 23.74 3.16
N TYR A 288 1.22 24.37 2.62
CA TYR A 288 2.56 23.82 2.69
C TYR A 288 3.21 24.08 4.05
N THR A 289 3.77 23.03 4.63
CA THR A 289 4.49 23.10 5.90
C THR A 289 5.69 22.18 5.93
N THR A 290 6.61 22.45 6.85
CA THR A 290 7.73 21.57 7.16
C THR A 290 7.70 21.23 8.63
N LYS A 291 7.86 19.96 8.97
CA LYS A 291 7.97 19.49 10.35
C LYS A 291 9.13 18.54 10.48
N ALA A 292 9.95 18.72 11.49
CA ALA A 292 11.02 17.77 11.81
C ALA A 292 10.41 16.43 12.24
N GLY A 293 11.07 15.32 11.85
CA GLY A 293 10.74 13.98 12.26
C GLY A 293 11.90 13.35 13.01
N LYS A 294 11.65 12.87 14.19
CA LYS A 294 12.61 12.03 14.93
C LYS A 294 12.38 10.59 14.49
N GLY A 295 13.33 9.97 13.91
CA GLY A 295 13.35 8.63 13.40
C GLY A 295 12.50 7.57 14.10
N ARG A 296 12.87 6.35 13.89
CA ARG A 296 12.09 5.17 14.24
C ARG A 296 11.93 4.92 15.73
N THR A 297 10.72 4.56 16.11
CA THR A 297 10.41 3.94 17.39
C THR A 297 10.00 2.48 17.15
N ARG A 298 10.91 1.53 17.34
CA ARG A 298 10.68 0.09 17.02
C ARG A 298 9.49 -0.50 17.77
N GLU A 299 9.34 -0.16 19.04
CA GLU A 299 8.23 -0.59 19.87
C GLU A 299 6.90 -0.13 19.27
N LYS A 300 6.76 1.15 18.98
CA LYS A 300 5.55 1.74 18.39
C LYS A 300 5.26 1.22 16.99
N LEU A 301 6.28 0.93 16.20
CA LEU A 301 6.13 0.28 14.91
C LEU A 301 5.56 -1.14 15.06
N ASN A 302 6.06 -1.91 16.02
CA ASN A 302 5.55 -3.26 16.27
C ASN A 302 4.10 -3.22 16.80
N GLU A 303 3.80 -2.30 17.72
CA GLU A 303 2.44 -2.04 18.22
C GLU A 303 1.47 -1.73 17.06
N ALA A 304 1.85 -0.80 16.19
CA ALA A 304 1.02 -0.42 15.04
C ALA A 304 0.78 -1.58 14.05
N ILE A 305 1.80 -2.44 13.84
CA ILE A 305 1.66 -3.63 13.01
C ILE A 305 0.74 -4.67 13.67
N ASP A 306 0.82 -4.85 14.99
CA ASP A 306 -0.09 -5.76 15.71
C ASP A 306 -1.54 -5.26 15.64
N LEU A 307 -1.77 -3.97 15.80
CA LEU A 307 -3.10 -3.35 15.62
C LEU A 307 -3.62 -3.55 14.19
N ALA A 308 -2.75 -3.40 13.18
CA ALA A 308 -3.11 -3.64 11.79
C ALA A 308 -3.53 -5.10 11.55
N LEU A 309 -2.77 -6.05 12.07
CA LEU A 309 -3.08 -7.48 11.94
C LEU A 309 -4.32 -7.88 12.75
N ASN A 310 -4.50 -7.35 13.95
CA ASN A 310 -5.71 -7.57 14.75
C ASN A 310 -6.97 -7.08 14.02
N PHE A 311 -6.87 -5.96 13.28
CA PHE A 311 -7.96 -5.50 12.44
C PHE A 311 -8.22 -6.46 11.27
N ILE A 312 -7.18 -6.93 10.58
CA ILE A 312 -7.32 -7.88 9.47
C ILE A 312 -7.94 -9.20 9.96
N ASP A 313 -7.54 -9.69 11.13
CA ASP A 313 -8.06 -10.93 11.72
C ASP A 313 -9.59 -10.89 11.95
N LYS A 314 -10.17 -9.73 12.27
CA LYS A 314 -11.63 -9.56 12.37
C LYS A 314 -12.37 -9.92 11.06
N TYR A 315 -11.69 -9.86 9.93
CA TYR A 315 -12.23 -10.08 8.60
C TYR A 315 -11.69 -11.35 7.91
N ASN A 316 -10.90 -12.15 8.61
CA ASN A 316 -10.33 -13.39 8.05
C ASN A 316 -11.25 -14.61 8.25
N ASN A 317 -12.32 -14.47 8.98
CA ASN A 317 -13.30 -15.54 9.25
C ASN A 317 -14.22 -15.80 8.05
#